data_a6cbd236615d75a842f1e3b5c2cc4b43
#
_entry.id   a6cbd236615d75a842f1e3b5c2cc4b43
#
_cell.length_a   1.000
_cell.length_b   1.000
_cell.length_c   1.000
_cell.angle_alpha   90.00
_cell.angle_beta   90.00
_cell.angle_gamma   90.00
#
_symmetry.space_group_name_H-M   'P 1'
#
loop_
_entity.id
_entity.type
_entity.pdbx_description
1 polymer ?
#
loop_
_entity_poly.entity_id
_entity_poly.type
_entity_poly.pdbx_seq_one_letter_code
_entity_poly.pdbx_strand_id
1 'polypeptide(L)'
;GMKLEKAQDLRYGENPQQAAAVYRFDAANAPLFSSDAPLVGAEQLQGKPLSYNNFLDAEAAWNAVREFDEPGVIILKHQNPCGSAVASDVTEAYDRAFACDPKSAFGGIVAVNREVPLSLVEHFADRDKLFVEVLIAPSFTPEALERLAKRPNLRVLATGAASGHAKLEMRTVDGGMLVQRVDTVDE
;
A
#
# COMPACT_ATOMS: atom_id res chain seq x y z
N GLY A 1 17.61 3.56 23.27
CA GLY A 1 17.72 4.41 22.07
C GLY A 1 16.99 3.77 20.91
N MET A 2 16.63 4.58 19.92
CA MET A 2 15.98 4.09 18.70
C MET A 2 16.97 3.28 17.88
N LYS A 3 16.55 2.10 17.41
CA LYS A 3 17.33 1.23 16.56
C LYS A 3 16.53 0.87 15.31
N LEU A 4 17.17 0.96 14.16
CA LEU A 4 16.65 0.54 12.87
C LEU A 4 17.44 -0.64 12.35
N GLU A 5 16.76 -1.59 11.76
CA GLU A 5 17.37 -2.76 11.11
C GLU A 5 17.13 -2.67 9.61
N LYS A 6 18.20 -2.85 8.82
CA LYS A 6 18.06 -2.89 7.36
C LYS A 6 17.20 -4.09 6.98
N ALA A 7 16.06 -3.83 6.32
CA ALA A 7 15.17 -4.87 5.80
C ALA A 7 15.58 -5.30 4.40
N GLN A 8 15.96 -4.33 3.54
CA GLN A 8 16.30 -4.62 2.15
C GLN A 8 17.06 -3.45 1.51
N ASP A 9 17.99 -3.75 0.62
CA ASP A 9 18.57 -2.76 -0.28
C ASP A 9 17.60 -2.49 -1.44
N LEU A 10 17.45 -1.22 -1.82
CA LEU A 10 16.70 -0.81 -3.00
C LEU A 10 17.67 -0.57 -4.16
N ARG A 11 17.19 -0.76 -5.38
CA ARG A 11 17.98 -0.54 -6.58
C ARG A 11 18.49 0.90 -6.68
N TYR A 12 17.64 1.88 -6.32
CA TYR A 12 17.96 3.31 -6.20
C TYR A 12 16.85 4.00 -5.38
N GLY A 13 17.03 5.28 -5.04
CA GLY A 13 16.06 6.11 -4.36
C GLY A 13 15.04 6.76 -5.31
N GLU A 14 14.69 8.02 -5.05
CA GLU A 14 13.79 8.78 -5.94
C GLU A 14 14.36 8.92 -7.35
N ASN A 15 15.68 9.02 -7.46
CA ASN A 15 16.39 9.13 -8.72
C ASN A 15 17.42 8.02 -8.88
N PRO A 16 17.78 7.63 -10.13
CA PRO A 16 18.66 6.49 -10.41
C PRO A 16 20.04 6.54 -9.77
N GLN A 17 20.58 7.73 -9.50
CA GLN A 17 21.91 7.92 -8.91
C GLN A 17 21.92 7.86 -7.38
N GLN A 18 20.77 7.80 -6.73
CA GLN A 18 20.66 7.81 -5.27
C GLN A 18 20.65 6.39 -4.71
N ALA A 19 21.58 6.07 -3.81
CA ALA A 19 21.53 4.83 -3.05
C ALA A 19 20.37 4.87 -2.05
N ALA A 20 19.67 3.76 -1.90
CA ALA A 20 18.52 3.65 -1.00
C ALA A 20 18.38 2.26 -0.40
N ALA A 21 17.75 2.20 0.76
CA ALA A 21 17.41 0.97 1.44
C ALA A 21 16.14 1.15 2.29
N VAL A 22 15.47 0.05 2.58
CA VAL A 22 14.36 0.01 3.53
C VAL A 22 14.90 -0.43 4.88
N TYR A 23 14.50 0.29 5.92
CA TYR A 23 14.78 -0.04 7.31
C TYR A 23 13.46 -0.24 8.04
N ARG A 24 13.46 -1.18 8.99
CA ARG A 24 12.36 -1.39 9.91
C ARG A 24 12.75 -1.03 11.32
N PHE A 25 11.77 -0.69 12.14
CA PHE A 25 11.98 -0.51 13.57
C PHE A 25 12.27 -1.84 14.23
N ASP A 26 13.16 -1.84 15.23
CA ASP A 26 13.38 -3.00 16.09
C ASP A 26 12.13 -3.32 16.92
N ALA A 27 12.11 -4.49 17.55
CA ALA A 27 10.97 -4.98 18.33
C ALA A 27 10.60 -4.06 19.52
N ALA A 28 11.55 -3.28 20.04
CA ALA A 28 11.31 -2.35 21.14
C ALA A 28 10.60 -1.07 20.70
N ASN A 29 10.88 -0.59 19.48
CA ASN A 29 10.35 0.66 18.94
C ASN A 29 9.14 0.46 18.01
N ALA A 30 9.01 -0.71 17.37
CA ALA A 30 7.89 -1.01 16.48
C ALA A 30 6.50 -0.73 17.09
N PRO A 31 6.20 -1.05 18.38
CA PRO A 31 4.88 -0.74 18.94
C PRO A 31 4.53 0.74 19.02
N LEU A 32 5.51 1.63 18.93
CA LEU A 32 5.29 3.08 18.94
C LEU A 32 5.16 3.66 17.54
N PHE A 33 5.99 3.20 16.59
CA PHE A 33 6.16 3.80 15.28
C PHE A 33 5.60 2.97 14.13
N SER A 34 5.10 1.77 14.41
CA SER A 34 4.47 0.91 13.41
C SER A 34 3.03 0.61 13.79
N SER A 35 2.18 0.42 12.78
CA SER A 35 0.89 -0.24 12.95
C SER A 35 1.09 -1.75 13.14
N ASP A 36 0.02 -2.47 13.41
CA ASP A 36 0.01 -3.93 13.50
C ASP A 36 0.07 -4.66 12.15
N ALA A 37 -0.13 -3.92 11.04
CA ALA A 37 0.03 -4.41 9.66
C ALA A 37 0.84 -3.42 8.81
N PRO A 38 2.13 -3.19 9.14
CA PRO A 38 2.94 -2.22 8.44
C PRO A 38 3.29 -2.69 7.02
N LEU A 39 3.42 -1.74 6.10
CA LEU A 39 3.83 -2.03 4.72
C LEU A 39 5.19 -2.75 4.66
N VAL A 40 6.15 -2.35 5.51
CA VAL A 40 7.49 -2.96 5.56
C VAL A 40 7.44 -4.43 5.97
N GLY A 41 6.41 -4.85 6.71
CA GLY A 41 6.17 -6.24 7.09
C GLY A 41 5.25 -7.01 6.13
N ALA A 42 4.75 -6.37 5.08
CA ALA A 42 3.86 -7.03 4.12
C ALA A 42 4.59 -8.15 3.36
N GLU A 43 3.89 -9.25 3.15
CA GLU A 43 4.37 -10.35 2.32
C GLU A 43 4.17 -10.01 0.84
N GLN A 44 5.24 -10.02 0.07
CA GLN A 44 5.15 -9.89 -1.39
C GLN A 44 4.88 -11.26 -2.02
N LEU A 45 3.66 -11.47 -2.52
CA LEU A 45 3.21 -12.74 -3.07
C LEU A 45 3.67 -12.95 -4.51
N GLN A 46 3.87 -11.88 -5.26
CA GLN A 46 4.42 -11.92 -6.63
C GLN A 46 4.96 -10.57 -7.08
N GLY A 47 5.63 -10.55 -8.22
CA GLY A 47 6.07 -9.35 -8.90
C GLY A 47 7.54 -9.01 -8.66
N LYS A 48 7.98 -7.95 -9.31
CA LYS A 48 9.33 -7.41 -9.15
C LYS A 48 9.51 -6.80 -7.75
N PRO A 49 10.76 -6.67 -7.25
CA PRO A 49 11.00 -5.91 -6.02
C PRO A 49 10.41 -4.50 -6.09
N LEU A 50 9.93 -4.01 -4.96
CA LEU A 50 9.43 -2.64 -4.84
C LEU A 50 10.56 -1.63 -5.04
N SER A 51 10.29 -0.55 -5.76
CA SER A 51 11.16 0.62 -5.81
C SER A 51 10.93 1.54 -4.60
N TYR A 52 11.83 2.48 -4.39
CA TYR A 52 11.67 3.54 -3.39
C TYR A 52 10.33 4.29 -3.59
N ASN A 53 10.01 4.69 -4.82
CA ASN A 53 8.77 5.38 -5.14
C ASN A 53 7.54 4.49 -4.96
N ASN A 54 7.64 3.18 -5.24
CA ASN A 54 6.56 2.24 -4.93
C ASN A 54 6.27 2.18 -3.43
N PHE A 55 7.30 2.20 -2.57
CA PHE A 55 7.10 2.23 -1.11
C PHE A 55 6.38 3.50 -0.67
N LEU A 56 6.75 4.66 -1.17
CA LEU A 56 6.09 5.93 -0.84
C LEU A 56 4.62 5.92 -1.24
N ASP A 57 4.33 5.52 -2.48
CA ASP A 57 2.96 5.50 -3.01
C ASP A 57 2.11 4.41 -2.33
N ALA A 58 2.67 3.23 -2.11
CA ALA A 58 1.98 2.13 -1.43
C ALA A 58 1.66 2.48 0.04
N GLU A 59 2.59 3.13 0.75
CA GLU A 59 2.37 3.62 2.12
C GLU A 59 1.22 4.62 2.17
N ALA A 60 1.20 5.59 1.28
CA ALA A 60 0.14 6.59 1.21
C ALA A 60 -1.22 5.95 0.90
N ALA A 61 -1.29 5.05 -0.08
CA ALA A 61 -2.53 4.37 -0.46
C ALA A 61 -3.04 3.43 0.64
N TRP A 62 -2.14 2.66 1.27
CA TRP A 62 -2.48 1.72 2.34
C TRP A 62 -2.99 2.45 3.59
N ASN A 63 -2.31 3.49 4.03
CA ASN A 63 -2.77 4.28 5.17
C ASN A 63 -4.12 4.94 4.90
N ALA A 64 -4.32 5.49 3.70
CA ALA A 64 -5.58 6.14 3.36
C ALA A 64 -6.76 5.14 3.29
N VAL A 65 -6.60 3.97 2.69
CA VAL A 65 -7.69 2.98 2.58
C VAL A 65 -8.09 2.38 3.93
N ARG A 66 -7.17 2.36 4.89
CA ARG A 66 -7.43 1.86 6.25
C ARG A 66 -8.30 2.78 7.09
N GLU A 67 -8.45 4.04 6.70
CA GLU A 67 -9.34 4.99 7.38
C GLU A 67 -10.83 4.72 7.10
N PHE A 68 -11.15 3.90 6.11
CA PHE A 68 -12.53 3.54 5.81
C PHE A 68 -13.03 2.39 6.69
N ASP A 69 -14.19 2.58 7.31
CA ASP A 69 -14.88 1.52 8.05
C ASP A 69 -15.58 0.53 7.11
N GLU A 70 -16.08 1.03 5.97
CA GLU A 70 -16.72 0.21 4.95
C GLU A 70 -15.70 -0.41 3.98
N PRO A 71 -16.11 -1.43 3.21
CA PRO A 71 -15.29 -1.95 2.12
C PRO A 71 -14.88 -0.83 1.16
N GLY A 72 -13.59 -0.60 1.03
CA GLY A 72 -13.07 0.55 0.32
C GLY A 72 -11.85 0.25 -0.55
N VAL A 73 -11.67 1.10 -1.56
CA VAL A 73 -10.56 1.06 -2.51
C VAL A 73 -10.03 2.47 -2.74
N ILE A 74 -8.71 2.59 -2.75
CA ILE A 74 -8.00 3.80 -3.18
C ILE A 74 -7.09 3.45 -4.34
N ILE A 75 -7.14 4.29 -5.38
CA ILE A 75 -6.22 4.27 -6.51
C ILE A 75 -5.37 5.53 -6.42
N LEU A 76 -4.04 5.35 -6.37
CA LEU A 76 -3.11 6.44 -6.17
C LEU A 76 -1.99 6.36 -7.21
N LYS A 77 -1.57 7.50 -7.72
CA LYS A 77 -0.46 7.62 -8.68
C LYS A 77 0.39 8.84 -8.35
N HIS A 78 1.70 8.63 -8.20
CA HIS A 78 2.66 9.70 -7.87
C HIS A 78 2.20 10.54 -6.67
N GLN A 79 1.76 9.86 -5.59
CA GLN A 79 1.24 10.44 -4.35
C GLN A 79 -0.07 11.25 -4.52
N ASN A 80 -0.69 11.22 -5.71
CA ASN A 80 -1.97 11.87 -5.95
C ASN A 80 -3.09 10.82 -6.07
N PRO A 81 -4.19 10.96 -5.30
CA PRO A 81 -5.33 10.07 -5.43
C PRO A 81 -6.01 10.28 -6.78
N CYS A 82 -6.15 9.19 -7.55
CA CYS A 82 -6.88 9.17 -8.82
C CYS A 82 -8.34 8.76 -8.62
N GLY A 83 -8.61 8.01 -7.56
CA GLY A 83 -9.95 7.57 -7.21
C GLY A 83 -9.99 6.99 -5.81
N SER A 84 -11.10 7.19 -5.15
CA SER A 84 -11.38 6.71 -3.80
C SER A 84 -12.86 6.40 -3.69
N ALA A 85 -13.22 5.23 -3.20
CA ALA A 85 -14.61 4.87 -3.01
C ALA A 85 -14.79 3.82 -1.93
N VAL A 86 -15.95 3.85 -1.31
CA VAL A 86 -16.50 2.81 -0.46
C VAL A 86 -17.80 2.27 -1.09
N ALA A 87 -18.11 1.03 -0.83
CA ALA A 87 -19.32 0.39 -1.32
C ALA A 87 -19.72 -0.78 -0.42
N SER A 88 -20.75 -1.54 -0.83
CA SER A 88 -21.20 -2.73 -0.12
C SER A 88 -20.17 -3.87 -0.12
N ASP A 89 -19.31 -3.91 -1.16
CA ASP A 89 -18.19 -4.81 -1.30
C ASP A 89 -17.02 -4.13 -2.04
N VAL A 90 -15.84 -4.75 -2.00
CA VAL A 90 -14.63 -4.16 -2.58
C VAL A 90 -14.61 -4.21 -4.11
N THR A 91 -15.37 -5.08 -4.75
CA THR A 91 -15.48 -5.13 -6.21
C THR A 91 -16.22 -3.89 -6.72
N GLU A 92 -17.36 -3.57 -6.11
CA GLU A 92 -18.10 -2.34 -6.42
C GLU A 92 -17.29 -1.09 -6.05
N ALA A 93 -16.60 -1.11 -4.89
CA ALA A 93 -15.74 0.00 -4.49
C ALA A 93 -14.62 0.26 -5.52
N TYR A 94 -14.01 -0.82 -6.05
CA TYR A 94 -13.02 -0.70 -7.12
C TYR A 94 -13.59 -0.04 -8.39
N ASP A 95 -14.76 -0.48 -8.83
CA ASP A 95 -15.39 0.08 -10.01
C ASP A 95 -15.70 1.58 -9.86
N ARG A 96 -16.19 1.98 -8.70
CA ARG A 96 -16.46 3.38 -8.37
C ARG A 96 -15.18 4.21 -8.30
N ALA A 97 -14.14 3.70 -7.63
CA ALA A 97 -12.86 4.39 -7.54
C ALA A 97 -12.21 4.57 -8.92
N PHE A 98 -12.24 3.54 -9.75
CA PHE A 98 -11.72 3.60 -11.12
C PHE A 98 -12.49 4.61 -12.00
N ALA A 99 -13.81 4.70 -11.83
CA ALA A 99 -14.66 5.62 -12.59
C ALA A 99 -14.38 7.10 -12.28
N CYS A 100 -13.72 7.42 -11.14
CA CYS A 100 -13.38 8.80 -10.81
C CYS A 100 -12.41 9.42 -11.83
N ASP A 101 -11.35 8.69 -12.21
CA ASP A 101 -10.39 9.14 -13.23
C ASP A 101 -9.70 7.94 -13.92
N PRO A 102 -10.36 7.31 -14.89
CA PRO A 102 -9.81 6.13 -15.55
C PRO A 102 -8.48 6.36 -16.27
N LYS A 103 -8.24 7.58 -16.75
CA LYS A 103 -6.99 7.91 -17.45
C LYS A 103 -5.80 7.99 -16.51
N SER A 104 -5.97 8.59 -15.35
CA SER A 104 -4.93 8.75 -14.35
C SER A 104 -4.63 7.46 -13.59
N ALA A 105 -5.54 6.49 -13.59
CA ALA A 105 -5.35 5.21 -12.92
C ALA A 105 -4.26 4.32 -13.58
N PHE A 106 -3.88 4.59 -14.82
CA PHE A 106 -2.84 3.84 -15.51
C PHE A 106 -1.46 4.02 -14.85
N GLY A 107 -0.81 2.91 -14.48
CA GLY A 107 0.49 2.92 -13.80
C GLY A 107 0.41 3.24 -12.31
N GLY A 108 -0.79 3.20 -11.73
CA GLY A 108 -1.03 3.52 -10.33
C GLY A 108 -0.87 2.34 -9.38
N ILE A 109 -1.16 2.62 -8.13
CA ILE A 109 -1.23 1.68 -7.02
C ILE A 109 -2.67 1.55 -6.57
N VAL A 110 -3.12 0.32 -6.36
CA VAL A 110 -4.46 0.01 -5.85
C VAL A 110 -4.33 -0.56 -4.45
N ALA A 111 -4.98 0.07 -3.48
CA ALA A 111 -5.09 -0.40 -2.10
C ALA A 111 -6.54 -0.75 -1.77
N VAL A 112 -6.73 -1.90 -1.13
CA VAL A 112 -8.02 -2.46 -0.75
C VAL A 112 -8.00 -2.79 0.74
N ASN A 113 -9.05 -2.45 1.50
CA ASN A 113 -9.06 -2.65 2.95
C ASN A 113 -9.73 -3.96 3.42
N ARG A 114 -10.09 -4.84 2.52
CA ARG A 114 -10.64 -6.18 2.79
C ARG A 114 -9.95 -7.22 1.92
N GLU A 115 -10.21 -8.49 2.19
CA GLU A 115 -9.76 -9.58 1.31
C GLU A 115 -10.21 -9.33 -0.13
N VAL A 116 -9.28 -9.51 -1.06
CA VAL A 116 -9.53 -9.33 -2.50
C VAL A 116 -10.09 -10.61 -3.10
N PRO A 117 -11.34 -10.60 -3.60
CA PRO A 117 -11.97 -11.73 -4.25
C PRO A 117 -11.61 -11.80 -5.75
N LEU A 118 -11.87 -12.96 -6.36
CA LEU A 118 -11.71 -13.14 -7.81
C LEU A 118 -12.47 -12.09 -8.63
N SER A 119 -13.69 -11.72 -8.22
CA SER A 119 -14.51 -10.75 -8.95
C SER A 119 -13.82 -9.39 -9.12
N LEU A 120 -13.14 -8.89 -8.08
CA LEU A 120 -12.37 -7.65 -8.19
C LEU A 120 -11.22 -7.81 -9.18
N VAL A 121 -10.49 -8.93 -9.10
CA VAL A 121 -9.35 -9.20 -10.00
C VAL A 121 -9.82 -9.33 -11.45
N GLU A 122 -10.96 -9.91 -11.72
CA GLU A 122 -11.54 -9.99 -13.06
C GLU A 122 -11.87 -8.60 -13.62
N HIS A 123 -12.54 -7.74 -12.83
CA HIS A 123 -12.81 -6.35 -13.24
C HIS A 123 -11.53 -5.56 -13.51
N PHE A 124 -10.52 -5.79 -12.72
CA PHE A 124 -9.18 -5.23 -12.88
C PHE A 124 -8.49 -5.77 -14.13
N ALA A 125 -8.62 -7.06 -14.42
CA ALA A 125 -7.98 -7.75 -15.53
C ALA A 125 -8.67 -7.51 -16.87
N ASP A 126 -10.01 -7.39 -16.90
CA ASP A 126 -10.79 -7.17 -18.11
C ASP A 126 -10.55 -5.77 -18.70
N ARG A 127 -10.00 -4.87 -17.91
CA ARG A 127 -9.52 -3.59 -18.38
C ARG A 127 -8.10 -3.75 -18.94
N ASP A 128 -7.99 -4.45 -20.06
CA ASP A 128 -6.72 -4.88 -20.72
C ASP A 128 -5.67 -3.78 -20.94
N LYS A 129 -6.03 -2.52 -20.75
CA LYS A 129 -5.15 -1.37 -20.91
C LYS A 129 -4.74 -0.77 -19.57
N LEU A 130 -5.25 -1.28 -18.45
CA LEU A 130 -4.89 -0.76 -17.14
C LEU A 130 -3.62 -1.44 -16.63
N PHE A 131 -2.52 -0.73 -16.75
CA PHE A 131 -1.28 -1.09 -16.08
C PHE A 131 -1.37 -0.64 -14.62
N VAL A 132 -1.28 -1.57 -13.67
CA VAL A 132 -1.17 -1.32 -12.24
C VAL A 132 0.17 -1.86 -11.77
N GLU A 133 0.90 -1.07 -11.00
CA GLU A 133 2.23 -1.45 -10.54
C GLU A 133 2.19 -2.26 -9.25
N VAL A 134 1.29 -1.90 -8.34
CA VAL A 134 1.15 -2.52 -7.03
C VAL A 134 -0.31 -2.68 -6.66
N LEU A 135 -0.65 -3.87 -6.16
CA LEU A 135 -1.93 -4.17 -5.52
C LEU A 135 -1.66 -4.58 -4.08
N ILE A 136 -2.24 -3.85 -3.12
CA ILE A 136 -2.04 -4.07 -1.69
C ILE A 136 -3.38 -4.29 -0.98
N ALA A 137 -3.45 -5.33 -0.16
CA ALA A 137 -4.63 -5.67 0.62
C ALA A 137 -4.24 -6.50 1.86
N PRO A 138 -5.16 -6.69 2.82
CA PRO A 138 -4.92 -7.59 3.94
C PRO A 138 -4.66 -9.04 3.51
N SER A 139 -5.44 -9.53 2.56
CA SER A 139 -5.38 -10.90 2.04
C SER A 139 -6.03 -11.01 0.65
N PHE A 140 -5.87 -12.17 0.04
CA PHE A 140 -6.38 -12.50 -1.29
C PHE A 140 -6.98 -13.90 -1.26
N THR A 141 -8.09 -14.12 -1.96
CA THR A 141 -8.61 -15.48 -2.13
C THR A 141 -7.67 -16.30 -3.00
N PRO A 142 -7.63 -17.64 -2.86
CA PRO A 142 -6.79 -18.49 -3.72
C PRO A 142 -7.07 -18.30 -5.22
N GLU A 143 -8.34 -18.14 -5.58
CA GLU A 143 -8.77 -17.91 -6.97
C GLU A 143 -8.29 -16.55 -7.50
N ALA A 144 -8.30 -15.53 -6.63
CA ALA A 144 -7.76 -14.21 -6.96
C ALA A 144 -6.26 -14.30 -7.25
N LEU A 145 -5.50 -15.02 -6.42
CA LEU A 145 -4.06 -15.21 -6.60
C LEU A 145 -3.75 -15.98 -7.89
N GLU A 146 -4.50 -17.03 -8.18
CA GLU A 146 -4.34 -17.80 -9.43
C GLU A 146 -4.55 -16.90 -10.66
N ARG A 147 -5.56 -16.03 -10.62
CA ARG A 147 -5.82 -15.08 -11.71
C ARG A 147 -4.73 -14.01 -11.83
N LEU A 148 -4.25 -13.48 -10.70
CA LEU A 148 -3.16 -12.49 -10.65
C LEU A 148 -1.84 -13.06 -11.18
N ALA A 149 -1.58 -14.35 -11.02
CA ALA A 149 -0.38 -15.01 -11.51
C ALA A 149 -0.20 -14.90 -13.03
N LYS A 150 -1.26 -14.63 -13.77
CA LYS A 150 -1.20 -14.34 -15.21
C LYS A 150 -0.58 -12.97 -15.54
N ARG A 151 -0.36 -12.14 -14.52
CA ARG A 151 0.32 -10.85 -14.60
C ARG A 151 1.57 -10.84 -13.71
N PRO A 152 2.62 -11.58 -14.08
CA PRO A 152 3.76 -11.86 -13.18
C PRO A 152 4.55 -10.62 -12.77
N ASN A 153 4.45 -9.51 -13.51
CA ASN A 153 5.14 -8.26 -13.20
C ASN A 153 4.39 -7.39 -12.18
N LEU A 154 3.11 -7.65 -11.96
CA LEU A 154 2.32 -6.94 -10.95
C LEU A 154 2.82 -7.32 -9.55
N ARG A 155 3.12 -6.32 -8.75
CA ARG A 155 3.51 -6.51 -7.35
C ARG A 155 2.26 -6.67 -6.51
N VAL A 156 2.13 -7.81 -5.83
CA VAL A 156 1.00 -8.13 -4.97
C VAL A 156 1.49 -8.25 -3.53
N LEU A 157 0.95 -7.43 -2.66
CA LEU A 157 1.34 -7.33 -1.25
C LEU A 157 0.18 -7.72 -0.33
N ALA A 158 0.44 -8.65 0.58
CA ALA A 158 -0.49 -9.03 1.64
C ALA A 158 0.04 -8.49 2.99
N THR A 159 -0.71 -7.62 3.62
CA THR A 159 -0.33 -6.98 4.89
C THR A 159 -0.76 -7.78 6.11
N GLY A 160 -1.73 -8.68 5.95
CA GLY A 160 -2.50 -9.24 7.06
C GLY A 160 -3.60 -8.28 7.53
N ALA A 161 -4.42 -8.75 8.45
CA ALA A 161 -5.49 -7.94 9.03
C ALA A 161 -4.90 -6.79 9.86
N ALA A 162 -5.40 -5.58 9.65
CA ALA A 162 -4.96 -4.37 10.33
C ALA A 162 -6.08 -3.85 11.23
N SER A 163 -5.79 -3.65 12.52
CA SER A 163 -6.74 -3.10 13.50
C SER A 163 -6.21 -1.87 14.24
N GLY A 164 -4.93 -1.54 14.10
CA GLY A 164 -4.30 -0.44 14.83
C GLY A 164 -3.43 0.44 13.96
N HIS A 165 -3.18 1.64 14.45
CA HIS A 165 -2.28 2.63 13.84
C HIS A 165 -1.02 2.82 14.68
N ALA A 166 0.04 3.35 14.07
CA ALA A 166 1.19 3.83 14.81
C ALA A 166 0.74 4.87 15.85
N LYS A 167 1.40 4.88 17.02
CA LYS A 167 1.10 5.86 18.07
C LYS A 167 1.85 7.17 17.87
N LEU A 168 3.02 7.06 17.28
CA LEU A 168 3.92 8.16 16.99
C LEU A 168 4.31 8.16 15.52
N GLU A 169 4.50 9.34 14.98
CA GLU A 169 5.12 9.54 13.67
C GLU A 169 6.39 10.38 13.80
N MET A 170 7.31 10.19 12.88
CA MET A 170 8.53 10.96 12.84
C MET A 170 8.85 11.46 11.45
N ARG A 171 9.52 12.60 11.39
CA ARG A 171 10.03 13.19 10.15
C ARG A 171 11.47 13.61 10.34
N THR A 172 12.31 13.28 9.40
CA THR A 172 13.69 13.74 9.39
C THR A 172 13.76 15.23 9.09
N VAL A 173 14.61 15.93 9.82
CA VAL A 173 15.03 17.31 9.55
C VAL A 173 16.53 17.36 9.60
N ASP A 174 17.12 18.44 9.07
CA ASP A 174 18.58 18.57 9.11
C ASP A 174 19.08 18.54 10.57
N GLY A 175 19.99 17.59 10.82
CA GLY A 175 20.58 17.37 12.14
C GLY A 175 19.70 16.65 13.16
N GLY A 176 18.47 16.24 12.79
CA GLY A 176 17.58 15.59 13.76
C GLY A 176 16.29 15.05 13.21
N MET A 177 15.32 14.94 14.11
CA MET A 177 14.03 14.31 13.86
C MET A 177 12.92 15.00 14.63
N LEU A 178 11.81 15.27 13.96
CA LEU A 178 10.56 15.65 14.61
C LEU A 178 9.79 14.39 14.96
N VAL A 179 9.24 14.34 16.18
CA VAL A 179 8.40 13.23 16.66
C VAL A 179 7.12 13.84 17.23
N GLN A 180 5.99 13.32 16.80
CA GLN A 180 4.67 13.71 17.33
C GLN A 180 3.76 12.50 17.49
N ARG A 181 2.70 12.65 18.27
CA ARG A 181 1.61 11.67 18.27
C ARG A 181 0.89 11.72 16.93
N VAL A 182 0.48 10.54 16.46
CA VAL A 182 -0.42 10.46 15.32
C VAL A 182 -1.74 11.13 15.72
N ASP A 183 -2.25 11.97 14.82
CA ASP A 183 -3.54 12.62 15.03
C ASP A 183 -4.64 11.54 14.97
N THR A 184 -5.29 11.31 16.08
CA THR A 184 -6.48 10.48 16.17
C THR A 184 -7.67 11.42 16.28
N VAL A 185 -8.58 11.35 15.32
CA VAL A 185 -9.87 12.03 15.46
C VAL A 185 -10.60 11.31 16.59
N ASP A 186 -10.53 11.86 17.79
CA ASP A 186 -11.40 11.44 18.89
C ASP A 186 -12.84 11.80 18.50
N GLU A 187 -13.71 10.80 18.42
CA GLU A 187 -15.15 10.97 18.27
C GLU A 187 -15.77 11.64 19.51
#